data_40c8112988bf3cea49f615e01b8b1e68
#
_entry.id   40c8112988bf3cea49f615e01b8b1e68
#
_cell.length_a   1.000
_cell.length_b   1.000
_cell.length_c   1.000
_cell.angle_alpha   90.00
_cell.angle_beta   90.00
_cell.angle_gamma   90.00
#
_symmetry.space_group_name_H-M   'P 1'
#
loop_
_entity.id
_entity.type
_entity.pdbx_description
1 polymer ?
#
loop_
_entity_poly.entity_id
_entity_poly.type
_entity_poly.pdbx_seq_one_letter_code
_entity_poly.pdbx_strand_id
1 'polypeptide(L)'
;MKFSLAVVASLFLAAQAAALPAEAEVTQQNPCPRPRSAVPFYRAYHAGAINHFYTTNNQEWQNTLGLGYTHEAPAGNVFAAQEPSTVPLIRLFNPSRTDHFYTTSEREANRATRNGYTREGIAAYIFDKQVCGSQPLFRLLNAGTVDHLYTTSWEERKEALKNGYADEDVAGYVFAA
;
A
#
# COMPACT_ATOMS: atom_id res chain seq x y z
N MET A 1 -70.98 -57.67 -37.14
CA MET A 1 -69.57 -57.26 -37.18
C MET A 1 -69.45 -55.87 -36.54
N LYS A 2 -68.93 -55.76 -35.35
CA LYS A 2 -68.85 -54.50 -34.62
C LYS A 2 -67.34 -54.10 -34.58
N PHE A 3 -67.01 -53.00 -35.25
CA PHE A 3 -65.64 -52.45 -35.16
C PHE A 3 -65.62 -51.40 -34.05
N SER A 4 -64.71 -51.65 -33.10
CA SER A 4 -64.49 -50.76 -32.00
C SER A 4 -63.29 -49.88 -32.36
N LEU A 5 -63.44 -48.54 -32.41
CA LEU A 5 -62.37 -47.57 -32.58
C LEU A 5 -61.74 -47.29 -31.19
N ALA A 6 -60.46 -47.61 -31.07
CA ALA A 6 -59.67 -47.20 -29.93
C ALA A 6 -59.09 -45.80 -30.20
N VAL A 7 -59.43 -44.82 -29.37
CA VAL A 7 -58.85 -43.49 -29.39
C VAL A 7 -57.60 -43.52 -28.51
N VAL A 8 -56.46 -43.32 -29.11
CA VAL A 8 -55.19 -43.16 -28.37
C VAL A 8 -54.98 -41.67 -28.06
N ALA A 9 -55.13 -41.31 -26.79
CA ALA A 9 -54.82 -39.98 -26.30
C ALA A 9 -53.33 -39.85 -26.00
N SER A 10 -52.61 -39.05 -26.79
CA SER A 10 -51.22 -38.71 -26.57
C SER A 10 -51.11 -37.59 -25.54
N LEU A 11 -50.61 -37.86 -24.35
CA LEU A 11 -50.25 -36.84 -23.36
C LEU A 11 -48.88 -36.23 -23.73
N PHE A 12 -48.88 -34.96 -24.14
CA PHE A 12 -47.68 -34.15 -24.24
C PHE A 12 -47.34 -33.62 -22.84
N LEU A 13 -46.26 -34.10 -22.25
CA LEU A 13 -45.65 -33.54 -21.06
C LEU A 13 -44.78 -32.36 -21.48
N ALA A 14 -45.26 -31.13 -21.23
CA ALA A 14 -44.42 -29.93 -21.38
C ALA A 14 -43.46 -29.83 -20.18
N ALA A 15 -42.18 -30.06 -20.42
CA ALA A 15 -41.13 -29.81 -19.44
C ALA A 15 -40.91 -28.29 -19.35
N GLN A 16 -41.31 -27.67 -18.27
CA GLN A 16 -40.94 -26.28 -17.95
C GLN A 16 -39.53 -26.30 -17.36
N ALA A 17 -38.59 -25.82 -18.14
CA ALA A 17 -37.24 -25.50 -17.62
C ALA A 17 -37.33 -24.26 -16.75
N ALA A 18 -37.26 -24.41 -15.45
CA ALA A 18 -37.11 -23.29 -14.51
C ALA A 18 -35.68 -22.73 -14.70
N ALA A 19 -35.60 -21.52 -15.27
CA ALA A 19 -34.32 -20.77 -15.27
C ALA A 19 -34.00 -20.39 -13.83
N LEU A 20 -32.87 -20.89 -13.31
CA LEU A 20 -32.31 -20.43 -12.06
C LEU A 20 -31.94 -18.94 -12.19
N PRO A 21 -32.28 -18.09 -11.21
CA PRO A 21 -31.82 -16.71 -11.24
C PRO A 21 -30.28 -16.73 -11.24
N ALA A 22 -29.68 -16.01 -12.19
CA ALA A 22 -28.25 -15.75 -12.18
C ALA A 22 -27.90 -15.04 -10.86
N GLU A 23 -27.12 -15.70 -10.01
CA GLU A 23 -26.54 -15.03 -8.84
C GLU A 23 -25.71 -13.85 -9.37
N ALA A 24 -26.18 -12.63 -9.08
CA ALA A 24 -25.38 -11.44 -9.31
C ALA A 24 -24.12 -11.58 -8.44
N GLU A 25 -22.95 -11.75 -9.07
CA GLU A 25 -21.68 -11.58 -8.39
C GLU A 25 -21.66 -10.18 -7.78
N VAL A 26 -21.93 -10.11 -6.49
CA VAL A 26 -21.67 -8.92 -5.70
C VAL A 26 -20.15 -8.80 -5.63
N THR A 27 -19.57 -8.08 -6.58
CA THR A 27 -18.19 -7.62 -6.45
C THR A 27 -18.14 -6.76 -5.20
N GLN A 28 -17.65 -7.33 -4.10
CA GLN A 28 -17.35 -6.58 -2.90
C GLN A 28 -16.23 -5.60 -3.25
N GLN A 29 -16.62 -4.41 -3.70
CA GLN A 29 -15.71 -3.28 -3.79
C GLN A 29 -15.36 -2.94 -2.34
N ASN A 30 -14.12 -3.19 -1.94
CA ASN A 30 -13.63 -2.73 -0.66
C ASN A 30 -13.87 -1.22 -0.60
N PRO A 31 -14.61 -0.71 0.40
CA PRO A 31 -14.95 0.70 0.47
C PRO A 31 -13.67 1.53 0.59
N CYS A 32 -13.62 2.63 -0.15
CA CYS A 32 -12.52 3.58 0.00
C CYS A 32 -12.65 4.32 1.33
N PRO A 33 -11.56 4.47 2.08
CA PRO A 33 -11.53 5.31 3.26
C PRO A 33 -11.77 6.76 2.88
N ARG A 34 -12.25 7.55 3.82
CA ARG A 34 -12.49 8.98 3.60
C ARG A 34 -11.15 9.70 3.46
N PRO A 35 -10.89 10.48 2.39
CA PRO A 35 -9.63 11.21 2.24
C PRO A 35 -9.29 12.12 3.43
N ARG A 36 -10.30 12.68 4.10
CA ARG A 36 -10.13 13.51 5.30
C ARG A 36 -9.62 12.76 6.54
N SER A 37 -9.61 11.43 6.54
CA SER A 37 -9.00 10.62 7.60
C SER A 37 -7.49 10.45 7.39
N ALA A 38 -6.99 10.81 6.20
CA ALA A 38 -5.57 10.75 5.92
C ALA A 38 -4.83 11.91 6.59
N VAL A 39 -3.61 11.63 7.01
CA VAL A 39 -2.70 12.56 7.67
C VAL A 39 -1.39 12.65 6.89
N PRO A 40 -0.62 13.74 7.00
CA PRO A 40 0.68 13.85 6.36
C PRO A 40 1.62 12.71 6.77
N PHE A 41 2.30 12.11 5.81
CA PHE A 41 3.46 11.27 6.05
C PHE A 41 4.67 12.18 6.11
N TYR A 42 4.91 12.72 7.31
CA TYR A 42 5.97 13.69 7.58
C TYR A 42 7.32 13.10 7.21
N ARG A 43 8.15 13.92 6.58
CA ARG A 43 9.49 13.55 6.15
C ARG A 43 10.55 14.46 6.80
N ALA A 44 11.66 13.87 7.21
CA ALA A 44 12.83 14.58 7.68
C ALA A 44 14.10 13.92 7.11
N TYR A 45 15.14 14.72 6.83
CA TYR A 45 16.41 14.28 6.28
C TYR A 45 17.57 14.68 7.17
N HIS A 46 18.46 13.73 7.47
CA HIS A 46 19.71 13.95 8.21
C HIS A 46 20.90 13.95 7.27
N ALA A 47 21.40 15.14 6.90
CA ALA A 47 22.46 15.28 5.91
C ALA A 47 23.80 14.60 6.33
N GLY A 48 24.15 14.65 7.61
CA GLY A 48 25.39 14.04 8.12
C GLY A 48 25.37 12.52 8.15
N ALA A 49 24.20 11.90 8.34
CA ALA A 49 24.01 10.45 8.30
C ALA A 49 23.53 9.97 6.93
N ILE A 50 23.07 10.86 6.07
CA ILE A 50 22.41 10.56 4.79
C ILE A 50 21.26 9.57 5.04
N ASN A 51 20.23 10.02 5.76
CA ASN A 51 19.12 9.17 6.16
C ASN A 51 17.78 9.93 6.09
N HIS A 52 16.81 9.36 5.41
CA HIS A 52 15.43 9.84 5.40
C HIS A 52 14.60 9.13 6.47
N PHE A 53 13.82 9.91 7.20
CA PHE A 53 12.92 9.45 8.24
C PHE A 53 11.48 9.85 7.93
N TYR A 54 10.54 8.93 8.17
CA TYR A 54 9.11 9.17 7.89
C TYR A 54 8.25 8.73 9.07
N THR A 55 7.21 9.53 9.38
CA THR A 55 6.27 9.22 10.45
C THR A 55 4.94 9.91 10.24
N THR A 56 3.86 9.37 10.84
CA THR A 56 2.56 10.04 10.99
C THR A 56 2.46 10.83 12.29
N ASN A 57 3.40 10.64 13.21
CA ASN A 57 3.43 11.30 14.51
C ASN A 57 4.12 12.66 14.42
N ASN A 58 3.35 13.74 14.52
CA ASN A 58 3.88 15.11 14.46
C ASN A 58 4.91 15.38 15.56
N GLN A 59 4.69 14.89 16.79
CA GLN A 59 5.64 15.11 17.88
C GLN A 59 6.98 14.40 17.63
N GLU A 60 6.94 13.15 17.12
CA GLU A 60 8.15 12.41 16.74
C GLU A 60 8.92 13.17 15.65
N TRP A 61 8.21 13.67 14.64
CA TRP A 61 8.82 14.47 13.57
C TRP A 61 9.43 15.77 14.11
N GLN A 62 8.74 16.51 15.00
CA GLN A 62 9.31 17.72 15.63
C GLN A 62 10.58 17.39 16.43
N ASN A 63 10.62 16.28 17.11
CA ASN A 63 11.80 15.86 17.90
C ASN A 63 13.02 15.57 17.04
N THR A 64 12.86 15.25 15.75
CA THR A 64 14.00 14.98 14.85
C THR A 64 14.91 16.20 14.65
N LEU A 65 14.40 17.44 14.80
CA LEU A 65 15.21 18.66 14.74
C LEU A 65 16.34 18.65 15.79
N GLY A 66 16.02 18.18 17.00
CA GLY A 66 17.02 18.05 18.07
C GLY A 66 18.07 16.96 17.80
N LEU A 67 17.82 16.08 16.83
CA LEU A 67 18.70 15.01 16.40
C LEU A 67 19.50 15.35 15.13
N GLY A 68 19.40 16.58 14.62
CA GLY A 68 20.13 17.06 13.44
C GLY A 68 19.45 16.81 12.09
N TYR A 69 18.17 16.43 12.09
CA TYR A 69 17.38 16.34 10.86
C TYR A 69 16.85 17.73 10.44
N THR A 70 16.64 17.88 9.17
CA THR A 70 15.91 19.00 8.55
C THR A 70 14.54 18.51 8.10
N HIS A 71 13.50 19.26 8.40
CA HIS A 71 12.15 18.94 7.92
C HIS A 71 12.02 19.19 6.42
N GLU A 72 11.35 18.26 5.76
CA GLU A 72 11.03 18.34 4.34
C GLU A 72 9.52 18.27 4.11
N ALA A 73 9.11 18.50 2.86
CA ALA A 73 7.70 18.33 2.48
C ALA A 73 7.26 16.89 2.73
N PRO A 74 6.01 16.67 3.17
CA PRO A 74 5.47 15.32 3.35
C PRO A 74 5.57 14.49 2.08
N ALA A 75 5.85 13.19 2.22
CA ALA A 75 5.95 12.27 1.08
C ALA A 75 4.59 11.91 0.46
N GLY A 76 3.48 12.30 1.10
CA GLY A 76 2.11 12.04 0.71
C GLY A 76 1.19 12.09 1.94
N ASN A 77 -0.07 11.72 1.76
CA ASN A 77 -1.02 11.54 2.87
C ASN A 77 -1.35 10.05 3.02
N VAL A 78 -1.27 9.56 4.25
CA VAL A 78 -1.42 8.16 4.67
C VAL A 78 -2.41 8.06 5.84
N PHE A 79 -2.63 6.87 6.38
CA PHE A 79 -3.52 6.70 7.53
C PHE A 79 -2.71 6.33 8.78
N ALA A 80 -3.01 6.99 9.91
CA ALA A 80 -2.39 6.69 11.20
C ALA A 80 -2.96 5.41 11.85
N ALA A 81 -4.15 4.98 11.44
CA ALA A 81 -4.81 3.75 11.87
C ALA A 81 -5.25 2.95 10.65
N GLN A 82 -5.52 1.66 10.84
CA GLN A 82 -6.00 0.81 9.75
C GLN A 82 -7.37 1.27 9.25
N GLU A 83 -7.45 1.47 7.94
CA GLU A 83 -8.67 1.84 7.22
C GLU A 83 -9.01 0.75 6.18
N PRO A 84 -10.24 0.73 5.66
CA PRO A 84 -10.60 -0.20 4.59
C PRO A 84 -9.63 -0.15 3.41
N SER A 85 -9.29 -1.30 2.85
CA SER A 85 -8.35 -1.45 1.70
C SER A 85 -6.90 -1.02 2.00
N THR A 86 -6.52 -0.82 3.26
CA THR A 86 -5.14 -0.47 3.63
C THR A 86 -4.40 -1.64 4.29
N VAL A 87 -3.09 -1.60 4.16
CA VAL A 87 -2.15 -2.55 4.77
C VAL A 87 -1.13 -1.79 5.62
N PRO A 88 -0.55 -2.43 6.65
CA PRO A 88 0.47 -1.78 7.48
C PRO A 88 1.75 -1.50 6.68
N LEU A 89 2.31 -0.32 6.85
CA LEU A 89 3.67 0.05 6.44
C LEU A 89 4.58 -0.09 7.64
N ILE A 90 5.37 -1.14 7.65
CA ILE A 90 6.27 -1.53 8.74
C ILE A 90 7.52 -0.67 8.68
N ARG A 91 7.90 -0.05 9.81
CA ARG A 91 9.16 0.68 9.95
C ARG A 91 10.21 -0.17 10.63
N LEU A 92 11.41 -0.16 10.05
CA LEU A 92 12.59 -0.81 10.57
C LEU A 92 13.77 0.18 10.58
N PHE A 93 14.66 0.05 11.56
CA PHE A 93 15.86 0.87 11.68
C PHE A 93 17.12 0.02 11.77
N ASN A 94 18.16 0.40 11.05
CA ASN A 94 19.49 -0.18 11.14
C ASN A 94 20.45 0.80 11.82
N PRO A 95 20.81 0.60 13.10
CA PRO A 95 21.63 1.55 13.83
C PRO A 95 23.08 1.62 13.32
N SER A 96 23.62 0.54 12.74
CA SER A 96 24.99 0.53 12.21
C SER A 96 25.12 1.26 10.87
N ARG A 97 23.99 1.51 10.18
CA ARG A 97 23.93 2.21 8.90
C ARG A 97 23.20 3.55 9.00
N THR A 98 22.52 3.79 10.12
CA THR A 98 21.61 4.92 10.35
C THR A 98 20.57 5.02 9.23
N ASP A 99 19.92 3.89 8.89
CA ASP A 99 18.95 3.82 7.79
C ASP A 99 17.59 3.37 8.30
N HIS A 100 16.54 4.09 7.87
CA HIS A 100 15.15 3.72 8.10
C HIS A 100 14.56 3.08 6.84
N PHE A 101 14.10 1.85 6.99
CA PHE A 101 13.49 1.06 5.94
C PHE A 101 12.00 0.85 6.21
N TYR A 102 11.17 1.03 5.18
CA TYR A 102 9.71 0.88 5.27
C TYR A 102 9.21 -0.11 4.22
N THR A 103 8.36 -1.04 4.64
CA THR A 103 7.79 -2.03 3.72
C THR A 103 6.41 -2.50 4.16
N THR A 104 5.55 -2.85 3.20
CA THR A 104 4.28 -3.54 3.43
C THR A 104 4.46 -5.07 3.47
N SER A 105 5.64 -5.59 3.11
CA SER A 105 5.93 -7.01 3.02
C SER A 105 6.51 -7.56 4.32
N GLU A 106 5.76 -8.38 5.02
CA GLU A 106 6.27 -9.14 6.20
C GLU A 106 7.50 -9.99 5.86
N ARG A 107 7.55 -10.57 4.66
CA ARG A 107 8.71 -11.35 4.21
C ARG A 107 9.95 -10.47 4.07
N GLU A 108 9.79 -9.27 3.52
CA GLU A 108 10.88 -8.32 3.35
C GLU A 108 11.36 -7.79 4.71
N ALA A 109 10.43 -7.42 5.59
CA ALA A 109 10.75 -7.01 6.96
C ALA A 109 11.52 -8.11 7.73
N ASN A 110 11.09 -9.37 7.62
CA ASN A 110 11.80 -10.52 8.21
C ASN A 110 13.20 -10.75 7.59
N ARG A 111 13.40 -10.41 6.32
CA ARG A 111 14.74 -10.44 5.70
C ARG A 111 15.60 -9.31 6.24
N ALA A 112 15.07 -8.10 6.35
CA ALA A 112 15.79 -6.95 6.88
C ALA A 112 16.27 -7.19 8.32
N THR A 113 15.48 -7.81 9.19
CA THR A 113 15.91 -8.13 10.56
C THR A 113 17.12 -9.07 10.61
N ARG A 114 17.26 -9.98 9.66
CA ARG A 114 18.47 -10.83 9.54
C ARG A 114 19.69 -10.06 9.04
N ASN A 115 19.50 -8.87 8.51
CA ASN A 115 20.53 -7.98 7.98
C ASN A 115 20.79 -6.75 8.88
N GLY A 116 20.48 -6.85 10.18
CA GLY A 116 20.81 -5.83 11.18
C GLY A 116 19.75 -4.75 11.40
N TYR A 117 18.58 -4.87 10.78
CA TYR A 117 17.46 -3.97 11.08
C TYR A 117 16.66 -4.45 12.30
N THR A 118 16.19 -3.52 13.09
CA THR A 118 15.26 -3.74 14.20
C THR A 118 13.90 -3.19 13.81
N ARG A 119 12.82 -3.92 14.06
CA ARG A 119 11.44 -3.43 13.84
C ARG A 119 11.10 -2.36 14.88
N GLU A 120 10.60 -1.23 14.44
CA GLU A 120 10.12 -0.15 15.29
C GLU A 120 8.58 -0.09 15.38
N GLY A 121 7.89 -0.86 14.55
CA GLY A 121 6.44 -0.94 14.54
C GLY A 121 5.82 -0.55 13.20
N ILE A 122 4.58 -0.09 13.23
CA ILE A 122 3.83 0.38 12.06
C ILE A 122 3.93 1.89 11.98
N ALA A 123 4.52 2.41 10.91
CA ALA A 123 4.66 3.86 10.69
C ALA A 123 3.37 4.50 10.17
N ALA A 124 2.62 3.75 9.36
CA ALA A 124 1.41 4.19 8.69
C ALA A 124 0.61 2.99 8.17
N TYR A 125 -0.59 3.27 7.64
CA TYR A 125 -1.34 2.35 6.79
C TYR A 125 -1.51 2.98 5.40
N ILE A 126 -1.25 2.21 4.35
CA ILE A 126 -1.27 2.63 2.94
C ILE A 126 -1.99 1.58 2.09
N PHE A 127 -2.29 1.90 0.84
CA PHE A 127 -2.87 0.92 -0.07
C PHE A 127 -1.78 0.00 -0.67
N ASP A 128 -2.09 -1.27 -0.85
CA ASP A 128 -1.21 -2.26 -1.50
C ASP A 128 -1.28 -2.21 -3.03
N LYS A 129 -2.28 -1.52 -3.57
CA LYS A 129 -2.52 -1.31 -5.00
C LYS A 129 -3.15 0.04 -5.27
N GLN A 130 -3.10 0.49 -6.52
CA GLN A 130 -3.64 1.80 -6.90
C GLN A 130 -5.17 1.77 -6.94
N VAL A 131 -5.78 2.22 -5.86
CA VAL A 131 -7.22 2.34 -5.67
C VAL A 131 -7.56 3.68 -5.03
N CYS A 132 -8.83 4.03 -4.98
CA CYS A 132 -9.34 5.20 -4.25
C CYS A 132 -8.72 6.55 -4.67
N GLY A 133 -8.20 6.67 -5.89
CA GLY A 133 -7.51 7.88 -6.35
C GLY A 133 -6.10 8.05 -5.76
N SER A 134 -5.52 6.99 -5.19
CA SER A 134 -4.14 7.00 -4.70
C SER A 134 -3.11 7.02 -5.82
N GLN A 135 -1.89 7.41 -5.50
CA GLN A 135 -0.73 7.46 -6.39
C GLN A 135 0.43 6.64 -5.81
N PRO A 136 1.39 6.21 -6.64
CA PRO A 136 2.50 5.40 -6.17
C PRO A 136 3.40 6.16 -5.20
N LEU A 137 3.80 5.49 -4.13
CA LEU A 137 4.91 5.86 -3.26
C LEU A 137 6.14 5.08 -3.73
N PHE A 138 7.00 5.73 -4.49
CA PHE A 138 8.23 5.13 -5.00
C PHE A 138 9.21 4.91 -3.87
N ARG A 139 9.95 3.80 -3.93
CA ARG A 139 11.08 3.51 -3.05
C ARG A 139 12.36 3.45 -3.85
N LEU A 140 13.39 4.13 -3.38
CA LEU A 140 14.72 4.14 -3.97
C LEU A 140 15.75 3.87 -2.88
N LEU A 141 16.84 3.20 -3.22
CA LEU A 141 17.96 2.90 -2.33
C LEU A 141 19.25 3.47 -2.88
N ASN A 142 19.94 4.28 -2.09
CA ASN A 142 21.35 4.56 -2.31
C ASN A 142 22.19 3.50 -1.59
N ALA A 143 22.70 2.51 -2.32
CA ALA A 143 23.45 1.42 -1.73
C ALA A 143 24.82 1.85 -1.17
N GLY A 144 25.39 2.96 -1.65
CA GLY A 144 26.68 3.49 -1.19
C GLY A 144 26.60 4.10 0.21
N THR A 145 25.50 4.76 0.52
CA THR A 145 25.23 5.41 1.82
C THR A 145 24.26 4.61 2.67
N VAL A 146 23.55 3.66 2.04
CA VAL A 146 22.47 2.86 2.64
C VAL A 146 21.35 3.78 3.16
N ASP A 147 20.74 4.56 2.25
CA ASP A 147 19.60 5.43 2.54
C ASP A 147 18.42 5.06 1.66
N HIS A 148 17.26 4.82 2.27
CA HIS A 148 16.01 4.59 1.56
C HIS A 148 15.19 5.89 1.45
N LEU A 149 15.01 6.37 0.22
CA LEU A 149 14.13 7.50 -0.12
C LEU A 149 12.75 7.01 -0.55
N TYR A 150 11.71 7.61 0.03
CA TYR A 150 10.30 7.38 -0.37
C TYR A 150 9.70 8.69 -0.87
N THR A 151 9.12 8.67 -2.05
CA THR A 151 8.53 9.86 -2.66
C THR A 151 7.34 9.53 -3.57
N THR A 152 6.38 10.43 -3.65
CA THR A 152 5.32 10.42 -4.67
C THR A 152 5.68 11.29 -5.87
N SER A 153 6.77 12.07 -5.79
CA SER A 153 7.21 12.96 -6.86
C SER A 153 8.00 12.20 -7.93
N TRP A 154 7.48 12.21 -9.14
CA TRP A 154 8.17 11.68 -10.31
C TRP A 154 9.48 12.42 -10.59
N GLU A 155 9.49 13.75 -10.39
CA GLU A 155 10.69 14.56 -10.59
C GLU A 155 11.77 14.24 -9.55
N GLU A 156 11.41 14.12 -8.27
CA GLU A 156 12.35 13.75 -7.22
C GLU A 156 12.92 12.34 -7.44
N ARG A 157 12.08 11.37 -7.85
CA ARG A 157 12.53 10.03 -8.24
C ARG A 157 13.58 10.10 -9.36
N LYS A 158 13.32 10.86 -10.43
CA LYS A 158 14.27 11.03 -11.54
C LYS A 158 15.58 11.67 -11.08
N GLU A 159 15.51 12.65 -10.19
CA GLU A 159 16.71 13.31 -9.67
C GLU A 159 17.51 12.39 -8.76
N ALA A 160 16.86 11.63 -7.89
CA ALA A 160 17.51 10.63 -7.05
C ALA A 160 18.26 9.57 -7.88
N LEU A 161 17.68 9.09 -8.98
CA LEU A 161 18.34 8.15 -9.90
C LEU A 161 19.65 8.72 -10.49
N LYS A 162 19.71 10.01 -10.80
CA LYS A 162 20.95 10.68 -11.28
C LYS A 162 21.99 10.79 -10.14
N ASN A 163 21.54 10.84 -8.89
CA ASN A 163 22.37 11.01 -7.70
C ASN A 163 22.76 9.70 -7.02
N GLY A 164 22.70 8.57 -7.76
CA GLY A 164 23.22 7.28 -7.31
C GLY A 164 22.23 6.42 -6.54
N TYR A 165 20.97 6.81 -6.49
CA TYR A 165 19.91 5.90 -6.01
C TYR A 165 19.55 4.90 -7.10
N ALA A 166 19.22 3.68 -6.70
CA ALA A 166 18.60 2.66 -7.53
C ALA A 166 17.10 2.60 -7.23
N ASP A 167 16.30 2.33 -8.24
CA ASP A 167 14.87 2.16 -8.10
C ASP A 167 14.54 0.80 -7.49
N GLU A 168 13.78 0.79 -6.43
CA GLU A 168 13.27 -0.43 -5.79
C GLU A 168 11.76 -0.60 -5.98
N ASP A 169 11.22 0.07 -7.02
CA ASP A 169 9.82 -0.01 -7.40
C ASP A 169 8.87 0.78 -6.46
N VAL A 170 7.65 0.32 -6.30
CA VAL A 170 6.57 0.97 -5.55
C VAL A 170 6.39 0.30 -4.19
N ALA A 171 6.62 1.03 -3.11
CA ALA A 171 6.41 0.53 -1.74
C ALA A 171 4.92 0.31 -1.42
N GLY A 172 4.05 1.03 -2.10
CA GLY A 172 2.60 1.01 -1.97
C GLY A 172 1.99 2.28 -2.57
N TYR A 173 0.74 2.58 -2.22
CA TYR A 173 0.04 3.74 -2.80
C TYR A 173 -0.55 4.61 -1.69
N VAL A 174 -0.49 5.92 -1.89
CA VAL A 174 -0.89 6.93 -0.90
C VAL A 174 -1.68 8.05 -1.57
N PHE A 175 -2.35 8.90 -0.82
CA PHE A 175 -2.94 10.11 -1.38
C PHE A 175 -1.87 11.18 -1.64
N ALA A 176 -2.15 12.12 -2.55
CA ALA A 176 -1.30 13.29 -2.76
C ALA A 176 -1.12 14.10 -1.46
N ALA A 177 0.05 14.73 -1.28
CA ALA A 177 0.34 15.64 -0.17
C ALA A 177 -0.45 16.94 -0.28
#